data_4c8ced682bbc0f9e235ae5c8e888c466
#
_entry.id   4c8ced682bbc0f9e235ae5c8e888c466
#
_cell.length_a   1.000
_cell.length_b   1.000
_cell.length_c   1.000
_cell.angle_alpha   90.00
_cell.angle_beta   90.00
_cell.angle_gamma   90.00
#
_symmetry.space_group_name_H-M   'P 1'
#
loop_
_entity.id
_entity.type
_entity.pdbx_description
1 polymer ?
#
loop_
_entity_poly.entity_id
_entity_poly.type
_entity_poly.pdbx_seq_one_letter_code
_entity_poly.pdbx_strand_id
1 'polypeptide(L)'
;MTDVQPYLEKIVERVSVPAIQTSLKGFSKSLLFRFTDTGEEYLIRFVDGKEAVLSHETLAKPDLTVITSSDTLAGVMDKKINGMTAYMQRKIQTKGAIEDLMKLQKLML
;
A
#
# COMPACT_ATOMS: atom_id res chain seq x y z
N MET A 1 14.18 4.90 -11.22
CA MET A 1 13.36 5.24 -10.03
C MET A 1 12.12 5.98 -10.47
N THR A 2 10.99 5.61 -9.92
CA THR A 2 9.69 6.19 -10.27
C THR A 2 9.22 7.08 -9.13
N ASP A 3 8.59 8.22 -9.45
CA ASP A 3 7.91 9.03 -8.44
C ASP A 3 6.66 8.28 -7.98
N VAL A 4 6.64 7.88 -6.71
CA VAL A 4 5.55 7.07 -6.15
C VAL A 4 4.37 7.91 -5.66
N GLN A 5 4.54 9.21 -5.49
CA GLN A 5 3.48 10.07 -4.95
C GLN A 5 2.15 9.91 -5.68
N PRO A 6 2.09 9.97 -7.03
CA PRO A 6 0.82 9.80 -7.75
C PRO A 6 0.20 8.42 -7.53
N TYR A 7 1.03 7.38 -7.41
CA TYR A 7 0.55 6.02 -7.18
C TYR A 7 -0.04 5.84 -5.78
N LEU A 8 0.61 6.41 -4.78
CA LEU A 8 0.10 6.37 -3.41
C LEU A 8 -1.18 7.18 -3.27
N GLU A 9 -1.29 8.31 -3.98
CA GLU A 9 -2.51 9.10 -4.02
C GLU A 9 -3.67 8.31 -4.63
N LYS A 10 -3.42 7.50 -5.66
CA LYS A 10 -4.44 6.61 -6.22
C LYS A 10 -4.94 5.59 -5.21
N ILE A 11 -4.04 5.04 -4.39
CA ILE A 11 -4.42 4.11 -3.32
C ILE A 11 -5.38 4.80 -2.36
N VAL A 12 -5.04 6.02 -1.95
CA VAL A 12 -5.90 6.81 -1.05
C VAL A 12 -7.26 7.08 -1.67
N GLU A 13 -7.30 7.44 -2.96
CA GLU A 13 -8.55 7.69 -3.68
C GLU A 13 -9.45 6.45 -3.75
N ARG A 14 -8.86 5.27 -3.92
CA ARG A 14 -9.61 4.02 -4.03
C ARG A 14 -10.38 3.67 -2.76
N VAL A 15 -10.00 4.22 -1.61
CA VAL A 15 -10.72 4.00 -0.35
C VAL A 15 -12.16 4.53 -0.44
N SER A 16 -12.44 5.51 -1.29
CA SER A 16 -13.80 6.04 -1.46
C SER A 16 -14.68 5.19 -2.38
N VAL A 17 -14.14 4.16 -3.04
CA VAL A 17 -14.95 3.25 -3.86
C VAL A 17 -15.82 2.39 -2.96
N PRO A 18 -17.15 2.33 -3.18
CA PRO A 18 -18.07 1.62 -2.27
C PRO A 18 -17.71 0.16 -2.01
N ALA A 19 -17.28 -0.59 -3.02
CA ALA A 19 -16.87 -1.99 -2.87
C ALA A 19 -15.65 -2.12 -1.96
N ILE A 20 -14.72 -1.17 -2.05
CA ILE A 20 -13.52 -1.15 -1.21
C ILE A 20 -13.90 -0.78 0.23
N GLN A 21 -14.78 0.20 0.42
CA GLN A 21 -15.25 0.59 1.75
C GLN A 21 -15.92 -0.57 2.48
N THR A 22 -16.69 -1.37 1.76
CA THR A 22 -17.33 -2.57 2.31
C THR A 22 -16.28 -3.56 2.83
N SER A 23 -15.21 -3.75 2.06
CA SER A 23 -14.11 -4.66 2.45
C SER A 23 -13.28 -4.13 3.61
N LEU A 24 -13.19 -2.81 3.77
CA LEU A 24 -12.38 -2.16 4.79
C LEU A 24 -13.18 -1.64 5.98
N LYS A 25 -14.45 -2.03 6.10
CA LYS A 25 -15.31 -1.55 7.18
C LYS A 25 -14.64 -1.70 8.55
N GLY A 26 -14.54 -0.60 9.29
CA GLY A 26 -13.92 -0.59 10.62
C GLY A 26 -12.40 -0.68 10.62
N PHE A 27 -11.76 -0.63 9.45
CA PHE A 27 -10.30 -0.74 9.35
C PHE A 27 -9.64 0.57 9.74
N SER A 28 -8.96 0.59 10.89
CA SER A 28 -8.25 1.76 11.41
C SER A 28 -6.83 1.36 11.77
N LYS A 29 -5.97 1.31 10.76
CA LYS A 29 -4.58 0.86 10.91
C LYS A 29 -3.65 1.73 10.08
N SER A 30 -2.35 1.66 10.42
CA SER A 30 -1.30 2.35 9.68
C SER A 30 -0.59 1.39 8.75
N LEU A 31 -0.29 1.86 7.54
CA LEU A 31 0.46 1.13 6.52
C LEU A 31 1.68 1.95 6.13
N LEU A 32 2.86 1.39 6.34
CA LEU A 32 4.11 2.03 5.95
C LEU A 32 4.60 1.42 4.64
N PHE A 33 4.89 2.27 3.67
CA PHE A 33 5.60 1.87 2.45
C PHE A 33 7.07 2.26 2.57
N ARG A 34 7.95 1.29 2.36
CA ARG A 34 9.40 1.52 2.34
C ARG A 34 9.91 1.17 0.96
N PHE A 35 10.51 2.16 0.30
CA PHE A 35 11.04 1.99 -1.05
C PHE A 35 12.54 1.74 -1.03
N THR A 36 12.94 0.57 -1.53
CA THR A 36 14.33 0.10 -1.44
C THR A 36 15.28 0.84 -2.37
N ASP A 37 14.78 1.36 -3.48
CA ASP A 37 15.60 2.07 -4.48
C ASP A 37 15.82 3.55 -4.17
N THR A 38 14.83 4.20 -3.54
CA THR A 38 14.92 5.62 -3.20
C THR A 38 15.28 5.87 -1.74
N GLY A 39 15.07 4.88 -0.87
CA GLY A 39 15.22 5.03 0.57
C GLY A 39 14.09 5.82 1.24
N GLU A 40 13.06 6.17 0.48
CA GLU A 40 11.93 6.94 1.02
C GLU A 40 10.93 6.06 1.73
N GLU A 41 10.25 6.65 2.72
CA GLU A 41 9.16 6.00 3.44
C GLU A 41 7.92 6.89 3.41
N TYR A 42 6.77 6.27 3.18
CA TYR A 42 5.48 6.95 3.16
C TYR A 42 4.50 6.20 4.06
N LEU A 43 3.66 6.95 4.73
CA LEU A 43 2.69 6.40 5.67
C LEU A 43 1.28 6.69 5.20
N ILE A 44 0.42 5.68 5.21
CA ILE A 44 -1.01 5.82 4.96
C ILE A 44 -1.73 5.39 6.23
N ARG A 45 -2.53 6.29 6.81
CA ARG A 45 -3.38 5.99 7.96
C ARG A 45 -4.81 5.82 7.49
N PHE A 46 -5.37 4.66 7.81
CA PHE A 46 -6.78 4.36 7.49
C PHE A 46 -7.64 4.67 8.71
N VAL A 47 -8.76 5.32 8.48
CA VAL A 47 -9.71 5.71 9.52
C VAL A 47 -11.08 5.09 9.18
N ASP A 48 -11.48 4.07 9.96
CA ASP A 48 -12.77 3.39 9.82
C ASP A 48 -13.04 2.78 8.44
N GLY A 49 -11.99 2.59 7.63
CA GLY A 49 -12.15 2.14 6.25
C GLY A 49 -12.84 3.16 5.34
N LYS A 50 -13.08 4.37 5.81
CA LYS A 50 -13.76 5.44 5.06
C LYS A 50 -12.81 6.48 4.52
N GLU A 51 -11.70 6.69 5.20
CA GLU A 51 -10.70 7.69 4.86
C GLU A 51 -9.31 7.09 4.92
N ALA A 52 -8.41 7.65 4.12
CA ALA A 52 -7.00 7.34 4.19
C ALA A 52 -6.22 8.65 4.06
N VAL A 53 -5.23 8.82 4.92
CA VAL A 53 -4.38 10.01 4.94
C VAL A 53 -2.95 9.60 4.59
N LEU A 54 -2.43 10.16 3.50
CA LEU A 54 -1.07 9.92 3.04
C LEU A 54 -0.15 11.00 3.61
N SER A 55 1.00 10.57 4.15
CA SER A 55 2.04 11.50 4.57
C SER A 55 3.42 10.95 4.21
N HIS A 56 4.35 11.86 3.93
CA HIS A 56 5.74 11.48 3.62
C HIS A 56 6.52 11.44 4.94
N GLU A 57 6.30 10.40 5.72
CA GLU A 57 6.93 10.22 7.02
C GLU A 57 7.12 8.76 7.34
N THR A 58 7.89 8.48 8.37
CA THR A 58 8.07 7.13 8.89
C THR A 58 7.29 6.94 10.18
N LEU A 59 7.08 5.69 10.56
CA LEU A 59 6.48 5.32 11.84
C LEU A 59 7.27 4.12 12.39
N ALA A 60 7.70 4.21 13.65
CA ALA A 60 8.55 3.18 14.25
C ALA A 60 7.86 1.82 14.36
N LYS A 61 6.55 1.81 14.61
CA LYS A 61 5.78 0.58 14.79
C LYS A 61 4.47 0.64 14.01
N PRO A 62 4.54 0.62 12.66
CA PRO A 62 3.31 0.58 11.86
C PRO A 62 2.61 -0.76 12.05
N ASP A 63 1.29 -0.77 11.87
CA ASP A 63 0.52 -2.01 11.90
C ASP A 63 0.89 -2.92 10.73
N LEU A 64 1.12 -2.31 9.59
CA LEU A 64 1.45 -3.01 8.35
C LEU A 64 2.63 -2.33 7.65
N THR A 65 3.45 -3.13 6.95
CA THR A 65 4.57 -2.58 6.17
C THR A 65 4.62 -3.28 4.82
N VAL A 66 4.84 -2.49 3.76
CA VAL A 66 5.12 -2.98 2.42
C VAL A 66 6.51 -2.47 2.02
N ILE A 67 7.39 -3.40 1.67
CA ILE A 67 8.77 -3.09 1.27
C ILE A 67 8.92 -3.51 -0.18
N THR A 68 9.20 -2.54 -1.05
CA THR A 68 9.35 -2.79 -2.49
C THR A 68 10.13 -1.64 -3.13
N SER A 69 10.46 -1.77 -4.42
CA SER A 69 11.03 -0.66 -5.17
C SER A 69 9.92 0.22 -5.73
N SER A 70 10.25 1.48 -6.03
CA SER A 70 9.31 2.41 -6.65
C SER A 70 8.83 1.89 -8.00
N ASP A 71 9.74 1.32 -8.78
CA ASP A 71 9.42 0.78 -10.11
C ASP A 71 8.49 -0.43 -10.02
N THR A 72 8.67 -1.29 -9.01
CA THR A 72 7.81 -2.45 -8.80
C THR A 72 6.39 -2.02 -8.43
N LEU A 73 6.23 -1.07 -7.52
CA LEU A 73 4.91 -0.56 -7.16
C LEU A 73 4.19 0.02 -8.38
N ALA A 74 4.89 0.88 -9.12
CA ALA A 74 4.35 1.50 -10.33
C ALA A 74 3.95 0.44 -11.37
N GLY A 75 4.82 -0.55 -11.59
CA GLY A 75 4.56 -1.63 -12.55
C GLY A 75 3.33 -2.46 -12.18
N VAL A 76 3.15 -2.76 -10.89
CA VAL A 76 1.98 -3.50 -10.42
C VAL A 76 0.70 -2.68 -10.61
N MET A 77 0.73 -1.41 -10.24
CA MET A 77 -0.44 -0.55 -10.36
C MET A 77 -0.79 -0.22 -11.80
N ASP A 78 0.21 -0.14 -12.67
CA ASP A 78 0.01 0.05 -14.12
C ASP A 78 -0.34 -1.25 -14.85
N LYS A 79 -0.44 -2.35 -14.11
CA LYS A 79 -0.73 -3.69 -14.64
C LYS A 79 0.32 -4.22 -15.62
N LYS A 80 1.55 -3.74 -15.50
CA LYS A 80 2.71 -4.23 -16.27
C LYS A 80 3.42 -5.38 -15.57
N ILE A 81 3.29 -5.45 -14.25
CA ILE A 81 3.87 -6.50 -13.41
C ILE A 81 2.73 -7.17 -12.67
N ASN A 82 2.71 -8.50 -12.69
CA ASN A 82 1.75 -9.26 -11.89
C ASN A 82 2.15 -9.17 -10.41
N GLY A 83 1.24 -8.64 -9.57
CA GLY A 83 1.52 -8.42 -8.16
C GLY A 83 1.82 -9.71 -7.39
N MET A 84 1.10 -10.79 -7.69
CA MET A 84 1.34 -12.07 -7.04
C MET A 84 2.71 -12.64 -7.42
N THR A 85 3.08 -12.55 -8.70
CA THR A 85 4.40 -12.97 -9.17
C THR A 85 5.52 -12.18 -8.50
N ALA A 86 5.35 -10.87 -8.41
CA ALA A 86 6.33 -10.00 -7.74
C ALA A 86 6.49 -10.38 -6.26
N TYR A 87 5.38 -10.68 -5.59
CA TYR A 87 5.39 -11.13 -4.21
C TYR A 87 6.14 -12.46 -4.05
N MET A 88 5.84 -13.42 -4.93
CA MET A 88 6.51 -14.73 -4.91
C MET A 88 8.00 -14.64 -5.21
N GLN A 89 8.41 -13.70 -6.04
CA GLN A 89 9.81 -13.44 -6.37
C GLN A 89 10.50 -12.56 -5.33
N ARG A 90 9.82 -12.23 -4.24
CA ARG A 90 10.31 -11.37 -3.16
C ARG A 90 10.66 -9.94 -3.59
N LYS A 91 10.06 -9.47 -4.68
CA LYS A 91 10.16 -8.06 -5.09
C LYS A 91 9.26 -7.19 -4.24
N ILE A 92 8.25 -7.79 -3.62
CA ILE A 92 7.38 -7.14 -2.65
C ILE A 92 7.45 -7.96 -1.37
N GLN A 93 7.82 -7.32 -0.27
CA GLN A 93 7.85 -7.93 1.04
C GLN A 93 6.84 -7.23 1.93
N THR A 94 6.19 -7.97 2.79
CA THR A 94 5.14 -7.43 3.66
C THR A 94 5.35 -7.86 5.10
N LYS A 95 4.91 -7.02 6.03
CA LYS A 95 4.87 -7.32 7.46
C LYS A 95 3.51 -6.93 7.99
N GLY A 96 2.95 -7.76 8.87
CA GLY A 96 1.65 -7.52 9.48
C GLY A 96 0.72 -8.72 9.33
N ALA A 97 -0.51 -8.58 9.83
CA ALA A 97 -1.49 -9.66 9.77
C ALA A 97 -1.90 -9.95 8.32
N ILE A 98 -1.88 -11.23 7.94
CA ILE A 98 -2.21 -11.66 6.58
C ILE A 98 -3.61 -11.20 6.18
N GLU A 99 -4.58 -11.26 7.09
CA GLU A 99 -5.95 -10.83 6.82
C GLU A 99 -6.03 -9.38 6.38
N ASP A 100 -5.26 -8.51 7.05
CA ASP A 100 -5.23 -7.09 6.73
C ASP A 100 -4.53 -6.84 5.41
N LEU A 101 -3.44 -7.57 5.16
CA LEU A 101 -2.70 -7.46 3.89
C LEU A 101 -3.57 -7.88 2.71
N MET A 102 -4.40 -8.91 2.87
CA MET A 102 -5.32 -9.35 1.83
C MET A 102 -6.39 -8.29 1.53
N LYS A 103 -6.87 -7.60 2.58
CA LYS A 103 -7.82 -6.49 2.39
C LYS A 103 -7.19 -5.36 1.59
N LEU A 104 -5.93 -5.04 1.86
CA LEU A 104 -5.21 -3.96 1.20
C LEU A 104 -4.81 -4.30 -0.23
N GLN A 105 -4.71 -5.57 -0.57
CA GLN A 105 -4.37 -6.01 -1.93
C GLN A 105 -5.33 -5.41 -2.96
N LYS A 106 -6.61 -5.30 -2.62
CA LYS A 106 -7.62 -4.73 -3.52
C LYS A 106 -7.36 -3.26 -3.85
N LEU A 107 -6.68 -2.54 -2.98
CA LEU A 107 -6.34 -1.14 -3.21
C LEU A 107 -5.21 -0.98 -4.23
N MET A 108 -4.38 -2.00 -4.39
CA MET A 108 -3.21 -1.96 -5.27
C MET A 108 -3.50 -2.60 -6.64
N LEU A 109 -4.55 -3.36 -6.74
CA LEU A 109 -5.00 -4.01 -7.95
C LEU A 109 -6.24 -3.32 -8.53
#